data_a225dc4ef3984fa6b20b10baed994840
#
_entry.id   a225dc4ef3984fa6b20b10baed994840
#
_cell.length_a   1.000
_cell.length_b   1.000
_cell.length_c   1.000
_cell.angle_alpha   90.00
_cell.angle_beta   90.00
_cell.angle_gamma   90.00
#
_symmetry.space_group_name_H-M   'P 1'
#
loop_
_entity.id
_entity.type
_entity.pdbx_description
1 polymer ?
#
loop_
_entity_poly.entity_id
_entity_poly.type
_entity_poly.pdbx_seq_one_letter_code
_entity_poly.pdbx_strand_id
1 'polypeptide(L)'
;EVVEFLKNPKKFTRLGAKIPSGVLLEGPPGTGKTLLAKAVAGEAGVPFFSISGSDFVEMFVGVGASRVRDLFDQAKKAAPSIIFIDEIDAVGRRRGSGMGGGHDEREQTLNQLLVEMDGFNGDEGVIVMAATNRADVLDPALLRPGRFDRKILVGAPDVKGREAILRVHARNKPLGSDVDLKEIAKQTPGFVGADLANLLNEAALLAARRNENEISAADVDEAEDRVIAGPAKRDRVVSPKERETVAYHEAGHTIVGLVLNDARVVHKVTIVPRGR
;
A
#
# COMPACT_ATOMS: atom_id res chain seq x y z
N GLU A 1 18.04 -3.67 -10.57
CA GLU A 1 18.24 -2.98 -11.85
C GLU A 1 18.11 -1.44 -11.70
N VAL A 2 16.94 -0.90 -11.25
CA VAL A 2 16.73 0.54 -11.07
C VAL A 2 17.79 1.18 -10.17
N VAL A 3 18.06 0.59 -9.02
CA VAL A 3 19.08 1.06 -8.07
C VAL A 3 20.48 1.05 -8.70
N GLU A 4 20.84 -0.03 -9.39
CA GLU A 4 22.13 -0.14 -10.06
C GLU A 4 22.30 0.93 -11.16
N PHE A 5 21.25 1.17 -11.92
CA PHE A 5 21.26 2.22 -12.92
C PHE A 5 21.47 3.60 -12.31
N LEU A 6 20.71 3.94 -11.29
CA LEU A 6 20.80 5.23 -10.61
C LEU A 6 22.17 5.46 -9.98
N LYS A 7 22.79 4.40 -9.48
CA LYS A 7 24.18 4.47 -8.94
C LYS A 7 25.22 4.70 -10.02
N ASN A 8 25.06 4.13 -11.21
CA ASN A 8 26.01 4.26 -12.31
C ASN A 8 25.33 4.25 -13.70
N PRO A 9 24.67 5.33 -14.09
CA PRO A 9 23.96 5.43 -15.37
C PRO A 9 24.85 5.15 -16.57
N LYS A 10 26.10 5.63 -16.54
CA LYS A 10 27.06 5.52 -17.65
C LYS A 10 27.44 4.08 -17.99
N LYS A 11 27.39 3.16 -17.03
CA LYS A 11 27.67 1.74 -17.25
C LYS A 11 26.69 1.12 -18.25
N PHE A 12 25.43 1.54 -18.17
CA PHE A 12 24.34 1.00 -19.00
C PHE A 12 24.26 1.70 -20.36
N THR A 13 24.34 3.04 -20.38
CA THR A 13 24.25 3.82 -21.62
C THR A 13 25.42 3.53 -22.57
N ARG A 14 26.61 3.23 -22.04
CA ARG A 14 27.78 2.85 -22.82
C ARG A 14 27.58 1.57 -23.63
N LEU A 15 26.72 0.65 -23.17
CA LEU A 15 26.37 -0.58 -23.85
C LEU A 15 25.12 -0.45 -24.75
N GLY A 16 24.57 0.76 -24.88
CA GLY A 16 23.33 1.01 -25.63
C GLY A 16 22.07 0.48 -24.96
N ALA A 17 22.14 0.14 -23.66
CA ALA A 17 20.98 -0.33 -22.92
C ALA A 17 19.99 0.81 -22.71
N LYS A 18 18.75 0.58 -23.13
CA LYS A 18 17.63 1.48 -22.80
C LYS A 18 17.10 1.12 -21.43
N ILE A 19 17.10 2.09 -20.54
CA ILE A 19 16.60 1.92 -19.18
C ILE A 19 15.12 2.29 -19.17
N PRO A 20 14.31 1.59 -18.33
CA PRO A 20 12.91 1.95 -18.17
C PRO A 20 12.79 3.40 -17.73
N SER A 21 12.10 4.21 -18.49
CA SER A 21 11.82 5.62 -18.13
C SER A 21 10.79 5.70 -17.00
N GLY A 22 9.91 4.70 -16.91
CA GLY A 22 8.84 4.65 -15.93
C GLY A 22 8.59 3.27 -15.37
N VAL A 23 8.35 3.21 -14.06
CA VAL A 23 8.00 2.00 -13.30
C VAL A 23 6.66 2.22 -12.62
N LEU A 24 5.70 1.35 -12.89
CA LEU A 24 4.38 1.35 -12.25
C LEU A 24 4.34 0.32 -11.13
N LEU A 25 4.09 0.77 -9.91
CA LEU A 25 3.82 -0.08 -8.75
C LEU A 25 2.30 -0.26 -8.62
N GLU A 26 1.83 -1.48 -8.76
CA GLU A 26 0.42 -1.83 -8.66
C GLU A 26 0.20 -2.75 -7.46
N GLY A 27 -0.85 -2.50 -6.70
CA GLY A 27 -1.25 -3.38 -5.61
C GLY A 27 -2.31 -2.77 -4.71
N PRO A 28 -2.89 -3.56 -3.79
CA PRO A 28 -3.85 -3.08 -2.83
C PRO A 28 -3.32 -1.92 -2.01
N PRO A 29 -4.19 -1.05 -1.45
CA PRO A 29 -3.77 0.00 -0.55
C PRO A 29 -3.07 -0.58 0.68
N GLY A 30 -2.11 0.16 1.23
CA GLY A 30 -1.39 -0.25 2.44
C GLY A 30 -0.30 -1.30 2.26
N THR A 31 0.04 -1.71 1.03
CA THR A 31 1.10 -2.69 0.75
C THR A 31 2.52 -2.12 0.80
N GLY A 32 2.66 -0.81 0.97
CA GLY A 32 3.97 -0.16 1.10
C GLY A 32 4.59 0.30 -0.21
N LYS A 33 3.81 0.58 -1.25
CA LYS A 33 4.30 1.07 -2.56
C LYS A 33 5.13 2.35 -2.44
N THR A 34 4.66 3.32 -1.69
CA THR A 34 5.38 4.58 -1.42
C THR A 34 6.69 4.33 -0.66
N LEU A 35 6.65 3.45 0.32
CA LEU A 35 7.83 3.09 1.11
C LEU A 35 8.88 2.38 0.25
N LEU A 36 8.44 1.52 -0.67
CA LEU A 36 9.31 0.84 -1.63
C LEU A 36 10.02 1.86 -2.54
N ALA A 37 9.30 2.84 -3.07
CA ALA A 37 9.89 3.89 -3.90
C ALA A 37 10.92 4.73 -3.12
N LYS A 38 10.61 5.09 -1.88
CA LYS A 38 11.57 5.77 -0.98
C LYS A 38 12.80 4.92 -0.70
N ALA A 39 12.62 3.63 -0.49
CA ALA A 39 13.72 2.71 -0.25
C ALA A 39 14.64 2.58 -1.46
N VAL A 40 14.10 2.58 -2.67
CA VAL A 40 14.89 2.59 -3.92
C VAL A 40 15.74 3.87 -4.00
N ALA A 41 15.17 5.03 -3.72
CA ALA A 41 15.91 6.29 -3.72
C ALA A 41 16.99 6.32 -2.64
N GLY A 42 16.69 5.86 -1.44
CA GLY A 42 17.66 5.79 -0.33
C GLY A 42 18.80 4.82 -0.62
N GLU A 43 18.51 3.65 -1.18
CA GLU A 43 19.53 2.67 -1.57
C GLU A 43 20.41 3.18 -2.72
N ALA A 44 19.85 3.91 -3.65
CA ALA A 44 20.59 4.53 -4.74
C ALA A 44 21.34 5.82 -4.32
N GLY A 45 20.96 6.42 -3.19
CA GLY A 45 21.53 7.68 -2.71
C GLY A 45 21.19 8.89 -3.59
N VAL A 46 19.99 8.91 -4.18
CA VAL A 46 19.53 9.95 -5.10
C VAL A 46 18.38 10.77 -4.51
N PRO A 47 18.17 12.03 -4.95
CA PRO A 47 17.02 12.84 -4.58
C PRO A 47 15.68 12.17 -4.96
N PHE A 48 14.68 12.37 -4.12
CA PHE A 48 13.34 11.82 -4.25
C PHE A 48 12.31 12.93 -4.24
N PHE A 49 11.61 13.09 -5.37
CA PHE A 49 10.55 14.07 -5.54
C PHE A 49 9.21 13.35 -5.54
N SER A 50 8.36 13.63 -4.56
CA SER A 50 7.07 12.95 -4.38
C SER A 50 5.91 13.92 -4.54
N ILE A 51 4.88 13.45 -5.25
CA ILE A 51 3.60 14.14 -5.39
C ILE A 51 2.47 13.12 -5.44
N SER A 52 1.27 13.52 -5.01
CA SER A 52 0.06 12.73 -5.21
C SER A 52 -0.67 13.17 -6.48
N GLY A 53 -1.19 12.21 -7.24
CA GLY A 53 -2.04 12.50 -8.39
C GLY A 53 -3.29 13.29 -8.01
N SER A 54 -3.80 13.12 -6.79
CA SER A 54 -4.92 13.90 -6.24
C SER A 54 -4.59 15.38 -6.11
N ASP A 55 -3.34 15.72 -5.78
CA ASP A 55 -2.91 17.12 -5.65
C ASP A 55 -3.03 17.90 -6.96
N PHE A 56 -2.94 17.21 -8.10
CA PHE A 56 -3.12 17.85 -9.42
C PHE A 56 -4.58 18.12 -9.77
N VAL A 57 -5.53 17.39 -9.17
CA VAL A 57 -6.96 17.44 -9.50
C VAL A 57 -7.69 18.52 -8.71
N GLU A 58 -7.19 18.85 -7.53
CA GLU A 58 -7.80 19.84 -6.62
C GLU A 58 -7.46 21.30 -6.99
N MET A 59 -6.71 21.50 -8.05
CA MET A 59 -6.21 22.82 -8.44
C MET A 59 -7.03 23.47 -9.53
N PHE A 60 -6.92 24.83 -9.63
CA PHE A 60 -7.51 25.62 -10.71
C PHE A 60 -6.97 25.23 -12.08
N VAL A 61 -7.76 25.50 -13.13
CA VAL A 61 -7.44 25.18 -14.53
C VAL A 61 -6.01 25.58 -14.92
N GLY A 62 -5.25 24.63 -15.46
CA GLY A 62 -3.88 24.85 -15.95
C GLY A 62 -2.78 24.78 -14.87
N VAL A 63 -3.11 24.81 -13.57
CA VAL A 63 -2.14 24.75 -12.48
C VAL A 63 -1.54 23.34 -12.35
N GLY A 64 -2.32 22.29 -12.61
CA GLY A 64 -1.85 20.91 -12.57
C GLY A 64 -0.75 20.66 -13.62
N ALA A 65 -0.94 21.09 -14.85
CA ALA A 65 0.05 20.96 -15.91
C ALA A 65 1.34 21.74 -15.61
N SER A 66 1.23 22.95 -15.06
CA SER A 66 2.38 23.75 -14.64
C SER A 66 3.17 23.05 -13.52
N ARG A 67 2.50 22.47 -12.54
CA ARG A 67 3.16 21.71 -11.46
C ARG A 67 3.89 20.47 -11.97
N VAL A 68 3.32 19.76 -12.94
CA VAL A 68 4.00 18.63 -13.60
C VAL A 68 5.31 19.12 -14.22
N ARG A 69 5.28 20.20 -15.01
CA ARG A 69 6.50 20.78 -15.60
C ARG A 69 7.54 21.14 -14.56
N ASP A 70 7.15 21.86 -13.52
CA ASP A 70 8.06 22.28 -12.45
C ASP A 70 8.70 21.10 -11.74
N LEU A 71 7.92 20.06 -11.46
CA LEU A 71 8.40 18.83 -10.82
C LEU A 71 9.47 18.15 -11.70
N PHE A 72 9.21 17.99 -12.99
CA PHE A 72 10.15 17.38 -13.93
C PHE A 72 11.41 18.24 -14.13
N ASP A 73 11.28 19.55 -14.21
CA ASP A 73 12.42 20.46 -14.29
C ASP A 73 13.33 20.38 -13.05
N GLN A 74 12.73 20.32 -11.86
CA GLN A 74 13.48 20.14 -10.62
C GLN A 74 14.22 18.81 -10.59
N ALA A 75 13.56 17.73 -10.98
CA ALA A 75 14.17 16.41 -11.01
C ALA A 75 15.32 16.31 -12.04
N LYS A 76 15.17 16.93 -13.22
CA LYS A 76 16.23 16.99 -14.24
C LYS A 76 17.45 17.74 -13.72
N LYS A 77 17.27 18.88 -13.05
CA LYS A 77 18.36 19.66 -12.45
C LYS A 77 19.10 18.91 -11.35
N ALA A 78 18.41 18.01 -10.67
CA ALA A 78 18.95 17.20 -9.58
C ALA A 78 19.33 15.77 -10.00
N ALA A 79 19.38 15.49 -11.31
CA ALA A 79 19.70 14.15 -11.81
C ALA A 79 21.10 13.66 -11.35
N PRO A 80 21.28 12.38 -11.04
CA PRO A 80 20.26 11.32 -11.06
C PRO A 80 19.24 11.47 -9.92
N SER A 81 17.96 11.26 -10.23
CA SER A 81 16.85 11.45 -9.28
C SER A 81 15.67 10.53 -9.57
N ILE A 82 14.74 10.43 -8.61
CA ILE A 82 13.47 9.72 -8.76
C ILE A 82 12.32 10.71 -8.59
N ILE A 83 11.36 10.67 -9.53
CA ILE A 83 10.04 11.26 -9.38
C ILE A 83 9.09 10.13 -8.96
N PHE A 84 8.34 10.34 -7.88
CA PHE A 84 7.31 9.42 -7.44
C PHE A 84 5.94 10.08 -7.47
N ILE A 85 5.01 9.48 -8.22
CA ILE A 85 3.63 9.93 -8.34
C ILE A 85 2.73 8.89 -7.69
N ASP A 86 2.24 9.19 -6.49
CA ASP A 86 1.27 8.34 -5.82
C ASP A 86 -0.14 8.58 -6.40
N GLU A 87 -1.01 7.60 -6.29
CA GLU A 87 -2.39 7.69 -6.79
C GLU A 87 -2.47 8.18 -8.25
N ILE A 88 -1.64 7.65 -9.13
CA ILE A 88 -1.59 8.07 -10.54
C ILE A 88 -2.95 7.94 -11.24
N ASP A 89 -3.82 7.05 -10.79
CA ASP A 89 -5.17 6.87 -11.30
C ASP A 89 -6.07 8.10 -11.07
N ALA A 90 -5.72 9.02 -10.17
CA ALA A 90 -6.44 10.28 -10.02
C ALA A 90 -6.36 11.16 -11.27
N VAL A 91 -5.22 11.18 -11.97
CA VAL A 91 -5.00 11.92 -13.23
C VAL A 91 -5.00 11.03 -14.46
N GLY A 92 -4.63 9.76 -14.30
CA GLY A 92 -4.38 8.84 -15.40
C GLY A 92 -5.57 7.96 -15.79
N ARG A 93 -6.80 8.26 -15.39
CA ARG A 93 -7.98 7.47 -15.78
C ARG A 93 -8.25 7.55 -17.28
N ARG A 94 -8.78 6.44 -17.82
CA ARG A 94 -9.31 6.38 -19.18
C ARG A 94 -10.31 7.51 -19.42
N ARG A 95 -10.24 8.11 -20.59
CA ARG A 95 -11.18 9.12 -21.05
C ARG A 95 -12.57 8.51 -21.10
N GLY A 96 -13.50 9.03 -20.30
CA GLY A 96 -14.90 8.63 -20.33
C GLY A 96 -15.71 9.63 -21.14
N SER A 97 -16.80 9.20 -21.74
CA SER A 97 -17.76 10.02 -22.49
C SER A 97 -18.64 10.91 -21.60
N GLY A 98 -18.09 11.46 -20.50
CA GLY A 98 -18.83 12.29 -19.56
C GLY A 98 -18.68 13.79 -19.82
N MET A 99 -19.78 14.49 -20.03
CA MET A 99 -19.84 15.95 -20.09
C MET A 99 -19.67 16.56 -18.70
N GLY A 100 -18.56 17.27 -18.45
CA GLY A 100 -18.36 18.04 -17.22
C GLY A 100 -16.99 18.70 -17.15
N GLY A 101 -16.91 19.97 -16.78
CA GLY A 101 -15.72 20.82 -16.79
C GLY A 101 -14.52 20.37 -15.90
N GLY A 102 -14.67 19.35 -15.06
CA GLY A 102 -13.54 18.75 -14.33
C GLY A 102 -12.74 17.73 -15.13
N HIS A 103 -13.19 17.37 -16.34
CA HIS A 103 -12.49 16.46 -17.23
C HIS A 103 -11.35 17.14 -17.98
N ASP A 104 -11.51 18.41 -18.34
CA ASP A 104 -10.52 19.15 -19.14
C ASP A 104 -9.19 19.33 -18.38
N GLU A 105 -9.24 19.58 -17.07
CA GLU A 105 -8.05 19.75 -16.24
C GLU A 105 -7.26 18.46 -16.07
N ARG A 106 -7.95 17.36 -15.78
CA ARG A 106 -7.33 16.04 -15.70
C ARG A 106 -6.64 15.67 -17.02
N GLU A 107 -7.33 15.93 -18.12
CA GLU A 107 -6.82 15.61 -19.43
C GLU A 107 -5.59 16.46 -19.79
N GLN A 108 -5.59 17.74 -19.46
CA GLN A 108 -4.44 18.62 -19.64
C GLN A 108 -3.26 18.18 -18.77
N THR A 109 -3.49 17.83 -17.53
CA THR A 109 -2.44 17.34 -16.61
C THR A 109 -1.88 16.02 -17.09
N LEU A 110 -2.73 15.07 -17.50
CA LEU A 110 -2.30 13.80 -18.09
C LEU A 110 -1.47 14.02 -19.36
N ASN A 111 -1.93 14.86 -20.27
CA ASN A 111 -1.21 15.17 -21.50
C ASN A 111 0.15 15.79 -21.22
N GLN A 112 0.25 16.70 -20.25
CA GLN A 112 1.52 17.28 -19.83
C GLN A 112 2.45 16.22 -19.24
N LEU A 113 1.93 15.30 -18.41
CA LEU A 113 2.71 14.18 -17.87
C LEU A 113 3.28 13.31 -19.00
N LEU A 114 2.46 12.98 -20.01
CA LEU A 114 2.90 12.20 -21.16
C LEU A 114 3.98 12.92 -21.98
N VAL A 115 3.82 14.23 -22.19
CA VAL A 115 4.82 15.07 -22.88
C VAL A 115 6.15 15.08 -22.11
N GLU A 116 6.11 15.26 -20.80
CA GLU A 116 7.32 15.27 -19.98
C GLU A 116 8.01 13.89 -19.98
N MET A 117 7.25 12.81 -19.90
CA MET A 117 7.81 11.45 -19.98
C MET A 117 8.41 11.15 -21.37
N ASP A 118 7.75 11.57 -22.45
CA ASP A 118 8.27 11.39 -23.80
C ASP A 118 9.52 12.24 -24.06
N GLY A 119 9.68 13.34 -23.33
CA GLY A 119 10.85 14.22 -23.38
C GLY A 119 12.10 13.66 -22.68
N PHE A 120 11.99 12.54 -21.96
CA PHE A 120 13.16 11.88 -21.41
C PHE A 120 13.87 11.04 -22.47
N ASN A 121 15.08 11.43 -22.79
CA ASN A 121 15.93 10.69 -23.74
C ASN A 121 16.70 9.52 -23.10
N GLY A 122 16.28 9.01 -21.92
CA GLY A 122 16.93 7.91 -21.24
C GLY A 122 18.32 8.19 -20.64
N ASP A 123 18.96 9.27 -21.08
CA ASP A 123 20.32 9.65 -20.66
C ASP A 123 20.34 10.62 -19.46
N GLU A 124 19.19 11.18 -19.12
CA GLU A 124 19.10 12.23 -18.10
C GLU A 124 19.17 11.73 -16.65
N GLY A 125 19.17 10.42 -16.43
CA GLY A 125 19.29 9.84 -15.10
C GLY A 125 18.08 10.06 -14.19
N VAL A 126 16.93 10.38 -14.75
CA VAL A 126 15.66 10.51 -14.03
C VAL A 126 14.78 9.30 -14.27
N ILE A 127 14.30 8.67 -13.21
CA ILE A 127 13.33 7.58 -13.29
C ILE A 127 12.01 8.07 -12.69
N VAL A 128 10.92 7.83 -13.39
CA VAL A 128 9.58 8.11 -12.90
C VAL A 128 8.99 6.82 -12.33
N MET A 129 8.61 6.83 -11.07
CA MET A 129 7.87 5.76 -10.43
C MET A 129 6.46 6.25 -10.15
N ALA A 130 5.47 5.42 -10.39
CA ALA A 130 4.09 5.72 -10.05
C ALA A 130 3.46 4.58 -9.27
N ALA A 131 2.49 4.88 -8.43
CA ALA A 131 1.74 3.89 -7.69
C ALA A 131 0.25 4.01 -7.96
N THR A 132 -0.43 2.88 -8.04
CA THR A 132 -1.88 2.80 -8.15
C THR A 132 -2.44 1.58 -7.45
N ASN A 133 -3.63 1.71 -6.92
CA ASN A 133 -4.42 0.59 -6.43
C ASN A 133 -5.27 -0.02 -7.54
N ARG A 134 -5.39 0.66 -8.68
CA ARG A 134 -6.32 0.34 -9.77
C ARG A 134 -5.71 0.56 -11.14
N ALA A 135 -4.81 -0.34 -11.56
CA ALA A 135 -4.22 -0.25 -12.90
C ALA A 135 -5.23 -0.50 -14.04
N ASP A 136 -6.36 -1.16 -13.73
CA ASP A 136 -7.45 -1.44 -14.67
C ASP A 136 -8.12 -0.18 -15.24
N VAL A 137 -8.10 0.93 -14.48
CA VAL A 137 -8.72 2.20 -14.87
C VAL A 137 -7.77 3.15 -15.57
N LEU A 138 -6.47 2.85 -15.65
CA LEU A 138 -5.48 3.73 -16.27
C LEU A 138 -5.67 3.83 -17.78
N ASP A 139 -5.39 5.02 -18.30
CA ASP A 139 -5.34 5.26 -19.75
C ASP A 139 -4.21 4.42 -20.37
N PRO A 140 -4.50 3.63 -21.42
CA PRO A 140 -3.49 2.82 -22.08
C PRO A 140 -2.28 3.62 -22.60
N ALA A 141 -2.44 4.92 -22.83
CA ALA A 141 -1.36 5.80 -23.25
C ALA A 141 -0.23 5.88 -22.21
N LEU A 142 -0.54 5.74 -20.91
CA LEU A 142 0.45 5.70 -19.84
C LEU A 142 1.32 4.43 -19.86
N LEU A 143 0.79 3.34 -20.38
CA LEU A 143 1.43 2.01 -20.36
C LEU A 143 2.20 1.71 -21.66
N ARG A 144 2.31 2.67 -22.58
CA ARG A 144 3.06 2.52 -23.84
C ARG A 144 4.57 2.46 -23.57
N PRO A 145 5.35 1.79 -24.46
CA PRO A 145 6.81 1.80 -24.39
C PRO A 145 7.38 3.22 -24.29
N GLY A 146 8.37 3.41 -23.44
CA GLY A 146 8.98 4.71 -23.16
C GLY A 146 8.28 5.53 -22.05
N ARG A 147 7.15 5.04 -21.53
CA ARG A 147 6.43 5.61 -20.39
C ARG A 147 6.47 4.64 -19.22
N PHE A 148 5.35 4.26 -18.61
CA PHE A 148 5.33 3.20 -17.58
C PHE A 148 5.34 1.82 -18.26
N ASP A 149 6.46 1.47 -18.82
CA ASP A 149 6.67 0.23 -19.56
C ASP A 149 7.07 -0.95 -18.66
N ARG A 150 7.44 -0.66 -17.41
CA ARG A 150 7.72 -1.67 -16.40
C ARG A 150 6.69 -1.65 -15.28
N LYS A 151 6.01 -2.78 -15.10
CA LYS A 151 4.98 -2.97 -14.08
C LYS A 151 5.45 -3.93 -13.01
N ILE A 152 5.31 -3.54 -11.75
CA ILE A 152 5.66 -4.34 -10.58
C ILE A 152 4.42 -4.50 -9.71
N LEU A 153 4.04 -5.76 -9.48
CA LEU A 153 2.95 -6.09 -8.57
C LEU A 153 3.47 -6.13 -7.13
N VAL A 154 2.87 -5.29 -6.27
CA VAL A 154 3.16 -5.25 -4.84
C VAL A 154 1.95 -5.85 -4.11
N GLY A 155 2.02 -7.14 -3.85
CA GLY A 155 0.95 -7.89 -3.21
C GLY A 155 1.00 -7.87 -1.68
N ALA A 156 0.02 -8.53 -1.07
CA ALA A 156 0.05 -8.78 0.37
C ALA A 156 1.26 -9.67 0.71
N PRO A 157 1.94 -9.40 1.84
CA PRO A 157 3.11 -10.14 2.25
C PRO A 157 2.77 -11.58 2.65
N ASP A 158 3.72 -12.49 2.44
CA ASP A 158 3.67 -13.84 3.00
C ASP A 158 3.93 -13.84 4.53
N VAL A 159 3.91 -15.01 5.15
CA VAL A 159 4.12 -15.13 6.61
C VAL A 159 5.44 -14.51 7.06
N LYS A 160 6.52 -14.75 6.31
CA LYS A 160 7.85 -14.20 6.63
C LYS A 160 7.87 -12.68 6.47
N GLY A 161 7.24 -12.18 5.41
CA GLY A 161 7.08 -10.76 5.17
C GLY A 161 6.26 -10.09 6.28
N ARG A 162 5.16 -10.70 6.71
CA ARG A 162 4.35 -10.18 7.83
C ARG A 162 5.14 -10.14 9.13
N GLU A 163 5.88 -11.21 9.44
CA GLU A 163 6.76 -11.21 10.62
C GLU A 163 7.79 -10.08 10.58
N ALA A 164 8.44 -9.87 9.44
CA ALA A 164 9.41 -8.80 9.27
C ALA A 164 8.78 -7.40 9.45
N ILE A 165 7.58 -7.18 8.89
CA ILE A 165 6.83 -5.93 9.04
C ILE A 165 6.44 -5.71 10.51
N LEU A 166 5.93 -6.74 11.18
CA LEU A 166 5.60 -6.68 12.61
C LEU A 166 6.82 -6.31 13.45
N ARG A 167 7.99 -6.89 13.17
CA ARG A 167 9.23 -6.55 13.87
C ARG A 167 9.62 -5.09 13.70
N VAL A 168 9.44 -4.53 12.50
CA VAL A 168 9.71 -3.10 12.25
C VAL A 168 8.80 -2.22 13.10
N HIS A 169 7.50 -2.50 13.11
CA HIS A 169 6.52 -1.70 13.85
C HIS A 169 6.54 -1.95 15.37
N ALA A 170 7.14 -3.04 15.80
CA ALA A 170 7.32 -3.37 17.22
C ALA A 170 8.51 -2.67 17.89
N ARG A 171 9.45 -2.12 17.12
CA ARG A 171 10.71 -1.53 17.66
C ARG A 171 10.51 -0.49 18.75
N ASN A 172 9.44 0.29 18.65
CA ASN A 172 9.14 1.39 19.57
C ASN A 172 8.01 1.04 20.56
N LYS A 173 7.69 -0.23 20.72
CA LYS A 173 6.59 -0.69 21.55
C LYS A 173 7.09 -1.69 22.59
N PRO A 174 6.73 -1.51 23.87
CA PRO A 174 7.07 -2.47 24.91
C PRO A 174 6.16 -3.71 24.77
N LEU A 175 6.69 -4.77 24.18
CA LEU A 175 5.98 -6.05 24.08
C LEU A 175 6.26 -6.92 25.29
N GLY A 176 5.22 -7.53 25.83
CA GLY A 176 5.34 -8.54 26.86
C GLY A 176 6.06 -9.81 26.38
N SER A 177 6.58 -10.57 27.31
CA SER A 177 7.29 -11.82 27.00
C SER A 177 6.39 -12.91 26.40
N ASP A 178 5.07 -12.78 26.54
CA ASP A 178 4.04 -13.67 26.00
C ASP A 178 3.66 -13.33 24.53
N VAL A 179 4.17 -12.22 23.96
CA VAL A 179 3.90 -11.82 22.58
C VAL A 179 4.89 -12.46 21.62
N ASP A 180 4.39 -13.32 20.74
CA ASP A 180 5.17 -13.96 19.66
C ASP A 180 4.76 -13.40 18.30
N LEU A 181 5.62 -12.55 17.72
CA LEU A 181 5.38 -11.92 16.41
C LEU A 181 5.28 -12.94 15.26
N LYS A 182 5.93 -14.09 15.39
CA LYS A 182 5.86 -15.17 14.41
C LYS A 182 4.47 -15.83 14.40
N GLU A 183 3.90 -16.05 15.58
CA GLU A 183 2.53 -16.58 15.67
C GLU A 183 1.50 -15.57 15.18
N ILE A 184 1.64 -14.29 15.53
CA ILE A 184 0.79 -13.21 14.99
C ILE A 184 0.85 -13.18 13.46
N ALA A 185 2.04 -13.33 12.86
CA ALA A 185 2.21 -13.39 11.41
C ALA A 185 1.47 -14.56 10.76
N LYS A 186 1.37 -15.71 11.44
CA LYS A 186 0.58 -16.87 10.96
C LYS A 186 -0.92 -16.62 11.05
N GLN A 187 -1.37 -15.94 12.11
CA GLN A 187 -2.78 -15.68 12.40
C GLN A 187 -3.39 -14.57 11.54
N THR A 188 -2.57 -13.78 10.85
CA THR A 188 -2.99 -12.62 10.04
C THR A 188 -2.87 -12.84 8.53
N PRO A 189 -3.43 -13.93 7.95
CA PRO A 189 -3.36 -14.14 6.50
C PRO A 189 -4.10 -13.02 5.76
N GLY A 190 -3.48 -12.52 4.69
CA GLY A 190 -4.05 -11.45 3.87
C GLY A 190 -3.85 -10.04 4.42
N PHE A 191 -3.31 -9.87 5.63
CA PHE A 191 -2.99 -8.55 6.15
C PHE A 191 -1.86 -7.91 5.32
N VAL A 192 -2.05 -6.64 5.01
CA VAL A 192 -1.03 -5.78 4.39
C VAL A 192 -0.24 -5.03 5.47
N GLY A 193 0.83 -4.34 5.08
CA GLY A 193 1.68 -3.62 6.03
C GLY A 193 0.92 -2.62 6.90
N ALA A 194 -0.04 -1.89 6.33
CA ALA A 194 -0.88 -0.94 7.06
C ALA A 194 -1.77 -1.63 8.11
N ASP A 195 -2.30 -2.81 7.81
CA ASP A 195 -3.13 -3.58 8.75
C ASP A 195 -2.30 -4.04 9.94
N LEU A 196 -1.08 -4.53 9.69
CA LEU A 196 -0.16 -4.99 10.73
C LEU A 196 0.31 -3.84 11.64
N ALA A 197 0.59 -2.68 11.05
CA ALA A 197 0.90 -1.48 11.81
C ALA A 197 -0.27 -1.04 12.70
N ASN A 198 -1.49 -1.07 12.14
CA ASN A 198 -2.71 -0.76 12.89
C ASN A 198 -2.99 -1.76 13.99
N LEU A 199 -2.78 -3.04 13.74
CA LEU A 199 -2.91 -4.10 14.75
C LEU A 199 -2.07 -3.82 15.99
N LEU A 200 -0.78 -3.53 15.82
CA LEU A 200 0.11 -3.22 16.94
C LEU A 200 -0.24 -1.89 17.62
N ASN A 201 -0.73 -0.91 16.86
CA ASN A 201 -1.20 0.36 17.42
C ASN A 201 -2.46 0.15 18.28
N GLU A 202 -3.45 -0.61 17.80
CA GLU A 202 -4.65 -0.94 18.57
C GLU A 202 -4.31 -1.73 19.84
N ALA A 203 -3.37 -2.67 19.76
CA ALA A 203 -2.89 -3.41 20.93
C ALA A 203 -2.26 -2.47 21.97
N ALA A 204 -1.46 -1.50 21.53
CA ALA A 204 -0.88 -0.49 22.41
C ALA A 204 -1.95 0.39 23.07
N LEU A 205 -2.98 0.80 22.32
CA LEU A 205 -4.10 1.56 22.87
C LEU A 205 -4.90 0.78 23.90
N LEU A 206 -5.07 -0.54 23.69
CA LEU A 206 -5.74 -1.41 24.66
C LEU A 206 -4.94 -1.55 25.97
N ALA A 207 -3.64 -1.77 25.86
CA ALA A 207 -2.74 -1.83 27.02
C ALA A 207 -2.77 -0.52 27.82
N ALA A 208 -2.68 0.61 27.12
CA ALA A 208 -2.75 1.94 27.74
C ALA A 208 -4.09 2.19 28.48
N ARG A 209 -5.21 1.75 27.92
CA ARG A 209 -6.53 1.85 28.58
C ARG A 209 -6.64 1.01 29.86
N ARG A 210 -5.87 -0.05 29.96
CA ARG A 210 -5.80 -0.91 31.15
C ARG A 210 -4.74 -0.45 32.15
N ASN A 211 -4.03 0.65 31.87
CA ASN A 211 -2.89 1.14 32.62
C ASN A 211 -1.76 0.09 32.75
N GLU A 212 -1.56 -0.72 31.72
CA GLU A 212 -0.48 -1.69 31.62
C GLU A 212 0.81 -1.01 31.13
N ASN A 213 1.96 -1.54 31.55
CA ASN A 213 3.27 -1.00 31.16
C ASN A 213 3.82 -1.65 29.88
N GLU A 214 3.23 -2.73 29.43
CA GLU A 214 3.61 -3.51 28.25
C GLU A 214 2.38 -4.06 27.54
N ILE A 215 2.55 -4.39 26.26
CA ILE A 215 1.50 -4.97 25.44
C ILE A 215 1.51 -6.48 25.63
N SER A 216 0.41 -7.04 26.13
CA SER A 216 0.25 -8.47 26.32
C SER A 216 -0.26 -9.19 25.08
N ALA A 217 -0.13 -10.52 25.04
CA ALA A 217 -0.73 -11.35 24.01
C ALA A 217 -2.26 -11.17 23.94
N ALA A 218 -2.91 -10.98 25.09
CA ALA A 218 -4.35 -10.72 25.16
C ALA A 218 -4.74 -9.38 24.50
N ASP A 219 -3.90 -8.35 24.61
CA ASP A 219 -4.12 -7.07 23.94
C ASP A 219 -4.00 -7.21 22.42
N VAL A 220 -3.03 -7.99 21.95
CA VAL A 220 -2.86 -8.27 20.51
C VAL A 220 -4.05 -9.06 19.97
N ASP A 221 -4.52 -10.04 20.69
CA ASP A 221 -5.66 -10.89 20.33
C ASP A 221 -6.95 -10.08 20.18
N GLU A 222 -7.23 -9.19 21.14
CA GLU A 222 -8.36 -8.26 21.09
C GLU A 222 -8.20 -7.24 19.97
N ALA A 223 -6.98 -6.76 19.72
CA ALA A 223 -6.69 -5.84 18.64
C ALA A 223 -6.91 -6.48 17.25
N GLU A 224 -6.50 -7.74 17.09
CA GLU A 224 -6.74 -8.52 15.86
C GLU A 224 -8.24 -8.64 15.57
N ASP A 225 -9.01 -9.03 16.59
CA ASP A 225 -10.46 -9.09 16.47
C ASP A 225 -11.09 -7.75 16.09
N ARG A 226 -10.58 -6.63 16.61
CA ARG A 226 -11.06 -5.28 16.26
C ARG A 226 -10.74 -4.88 14.83
N VAL A 227 -9.55 -5.20 14.36
CA VAL A 227 -9.12 -4.89 12.98
C VAL A 227 -9.95 -5.70 11.98
N ILE A 228 -10.22 -6.97 12.27
CA ILE A 228 -10.97 -7.85 11.36
C ILE A 228 -12.47 -7.54 11.39
N ALA A 229 -13.07 -7.46 12.57
CA ALA A 229 -14.52 -7.47 12.76
C ALA A 229 -15.08 -6.23 13.46
N GLY A 230 -14.22 -5.27 13.82
CA GLY A 230 -14.61 -4.09 14.57
C GLY A 230 -14.74 -4.31 16.09
N PRO A 231 -15.07 -3.26 16.86
CA PRO A 231 -15.16 -3.36 18.32
C PRO A 231 -16.28 -4.30 18.76
N ALA A 232 -16.04 -5.01 19.85
CA ALA A 232 -17.04 -5.90 20.45
C ALA A 232 -18.26 -5.10 20.93
N LYS A 233 -19.45 -5.54 20.55
CA LYS A 233 -20.73 -4.94 20.99
C LYS A 233 -21.10 -5.53 22.36
N ARG A 234 -20.60 -4.91 23.42
CA ARG A 234 -20.85 -5.36 24.79
C ARG A 234 -22.22 -4.97 25.34
N ASP A 235 -22.86 -3.97 24.72
CA ASP A 235 -24.15 -3.44 25.17
C ASP A 235 -25.36 -4.21 24.58
N ARG A 236 -25.12 -5.16 23.69
CA ARG A 236 -26.19 -6.00 23.16
C ARG A 236 -26.55 -7.10 24.16
N VAL A 237 -27.70 -6.97 24.76
CA VAL A 237 -28.29 -8.03 25.59
C VAL A 237 -28.80 -9.14 24.70
N VAL A 238 -28.06 -10.22 24.62
CA VAL A 238 -28.44 -11.43 23.86
C VAL A 238 -29.15 -12.38 24.81
N SER A 239 -30.34 -12.85 24.45
CA SER A 239 -31.08 -13.80 25.27
C SER A 239 -30.32 -15.14 25.42
N PRO A 240 -30.49 -15.88 26.54
CA PRO A 240 -29.84 -17.19 26.72
C PRO A 240 -30.07 -18.14 25.54
N LYS A 241 -31.27 -18.16 25.01
CA LYS A 241 -31.65 -19.00 23.86
C LYS A 241 -30.94 -18.59 22.55
N GLU A 242 -30.80 -17.29 22.32
CA GLU A 242 -30.06 -16.77 21.17
C GLU A 242 -28.56 -17.08 21.27
N ARG A 243 -27.99 -16.94 22.48
CA ARG A 243 -26.58 -17.32 22.74
C ARG A 243 -26.32 -18.79 22.46
N GLU A 244 -27.22 -19.66 22.91
CA GLU A 244 -27.14 -21.11 22.67
C GLU A 244 -27.23 -21.43 21.18
N THR A 245 -28.18 -20.82 20.45
CA THR A 245 -28.34 -21.01 19.00
C THR A 245 -27.09 -20.57 18.25
N VAL A 246 -26.52 -19.40 18.57
CA VAL A 246 -25.29 -18.91 17.94
C VAL A 246 -24.11 -19.82 18.29
N ALA A 247 -24.01 -20.29 19.53
CA ALA A 247 -22.94 -21.20 19.94
C ALA A 247 -22.96 -22.50 19.14
N TYR A 248 -24.12 -23.11 18.96
CA TYR A 248 -24.27 -24.30 18.10
C TYR A 248 -23.94 -24.03 16.64
N HIS A 249 -24.34 -22.89 16.13
CA HIS A 249 -24.04 -22.47 14.76
C HIS A 249 -22.52 -22.35 14.53
N GLU A 250 -21.83 -21.61 15.39
CA GLU A 250 -20.39 -21.42 15.30
C GLU A 250 -19.61 -22.73 15.54
N ALA A 251 -20.09 -23.57 16.46
CA ALA A 251 -19.53 -24.90 16.68
C ALA A 251 -19.69 -25.79 15.44
N GLY A 252 -20.82 -25.70 14.75
CA GLY A 252 -21.04 -26.39 13.48
C GLY A 252 -20.05 -25.99 12.40
N HIS A 253 -19.86 -24.71 12.20
CA HIS A 253 -18.86 -24.21 11.27
C HIS A 253 -17.44 -24.66 11.64
N THR A 254 -17.12 -24.66 12.93
CA THR A 254 -15.82 -25.08 13.43
C THR A 254 -15.57 -26.57 13.12
N ILE A 255 -16.53 -27.42 13.42
CA ILE A 255 -16.44 -28.88 13.17
C ILE A 255 -16.26 -29.14 11.68
N VAL A 256 -17.08 -28.51 10.81
CA VAL A 256 -16.95 -28.63 9.36
C VAL A 256 -15.58 -28.19 8.90
N GLY A 257 -15.07 -27.05 9.40
CA GLY A 257 -13.75 -26.53 9.07
C GLY A 257 -12.59 -27.44 9.49
N LEU A 258 -12.75 -28.16 10.60
CA LEU A 258 -11.75 -29.12 11.09
C LEU A 258 -11.77 -30.46 10.36
N VAL A 259 -12.93 -30.85 9.85
CA VAL A 259 -13.12 -32.15 9.18
C VAL A 259 -12.78 -32.08 7.67
N LEU A 260 -13.01 -30.96 7.03
CA LEU A 260 -12.71 -30.77 5.61
C LEU A 260 -11.22 -30.46 5.41
N ASN A 261 -10.50 -31.32 4.69
CA ASN A 261 -9.07 -31.19 4.44
C ASN A 261 -8.68 -29.93 3.65
N ASP A 262 -9.59 -29.38 2.86
CA ASP A 262 -9.38 -28.18 2.04
C ASP A 262 -9.96 -26.90 2.69
N ALA A 263 -10.44 -27.00 3.93
CA ALA A 263 -10.98 -25.85 4.65
C ALA A 263 -9.87 -24.96 5.23
N ARG A 264 -10.21 -23.69 5.42
CA ARG A 264 -9.30 -22.74 6.10
C ARG A 264 -9.04 -23.21 7.53
N VAL A 265 -7.82 -23.03 7.99
CA VAL A 265 -7.45 -23.35 9.38
C VAL A 265 -8.28 -22.50 10.35
N VAL A 266 -8.97 -23.16 11.27
CA VAL A 266 -9.73 -22.49 12.33
C VAL A 266 -8.78 -22.03 13.40
N HIS A 267 -8.60 -20.72 13.58
CA HIS A 267 -7.74 -20.14 14.59
C HIS A 267 -8.49 -19.75 15.85
N LYS A 268 -9.73 -19.30 15.71
CA LYS A 268 -10.55 -18.81 16.82
C LYS A 268 -12.03 -18.97 16.55
N VAL A 269 -12.79 -19.25 17.61
CA VAL A 269 -14.26 -19.30 17.57
C VAL A 269 -14.79 -18.41 18.70
N THR A 270 -15.75 -17.56 18.40
CA THR A 270 -16.37 -16.65 19.36
C THR A 270 -17.84 -16.45 19.10
N ILE A 271 -18.62 -16.32 20.17
CA ILE A 271 -20.04 -15.92 20.12
C ILE A 271 -20.25 -14.45 20.45
N VAL A 272 -19.17 -13.72 20.70
CA VAL A 272 -19.24 -12.28 21.01
C VAL A 272 -19.54 -11.51 19.72
N PRO A 273 -20.66 -10.77 19.63
CA PRO A 273 -21.00 -10.03 18.43
C PRO A 273 -20.02 -8.88 18.22
N ARG A 274 -19.51 -8.76 16.99
CA ARG A 274 -18.62 -7.69 16.54
C ARG A 274 -19.12 -7.13 15.20
N GLY A 275 -18.78 -5.88 14.94
CA GLY A 275 -19.05 -5.25 13.65
C GLY A 275 -20.53 -5.01 13.37
N ARG A 276 -20.98 -5.41 12.18
CA ARG A 276 -22.26 -5.08 11.54
C ARG A 276 -23.50 -5.61 12.24
#